data_11d1d22c2ff52815655b651ed422b4c6
#
_entry.id   11d1d22c2ff52815655b651ed422b4c6
#
_cell.length_a   1.000
_cell.length_b   1.000
_cell.length_c   1.000
_cell.angle_alpha   90.00
_cell.angle_beta   90.00
_cell.angle_gamma   90.00
#
_symmetry.space_group_name_H-M   'P 1'
#
loop_
_entity.id
_entity.type
_entity.pdbx_description
1 polymer ?
#
loop_
_entity_poly.entity_id
_entity_poly.type
_entity_poly.pdbx_seq_one_letter_code
_entity_poly.pdbx_strand_id
1 'polypeptide(L)'
;MSNAPAAALRPMLPGDVPVLAAIAVAAITELTGEDYDEDQQEAWAASFDDEAALAERLARRLTLVATRGGDAVGFIALADNREIDLLYVHPEVAGEGIGAMLCDAAERLAKARGAKSLAVDASDTALGFFQKRGYVPRHRNTVPRGGMWLGNTTLEKNLEEGGGTVH
;
A
#
# COMPACT_ATOMS: atom_id res chain seq x y z
N MET A 1 7.36 -29.39 -0.62
CA MET A 1 7.36 -28.60 0.62
C MET A 1 8.17 -27.32 0.42
N SER A 2 7.58 -26.20 0.77
CA SER A 2 8.28 -24.95 0.60
C SER A 2 9.21 -24.68 1.76
N ASN A 3 10.43 -24.23 1.45
CA ASN A 3 11.40 -23.83 2.46
C ASN A 3 11.49 -22.30 2.56
N ALA A 4 10.57 -21.58 1.92
CA ALA A 4 10.59 -20.13 1.99
C ALA A 4 10.33 -19.67 3.43
N PRO A 5 11.08 -18.70 3.94
CA PRO A 5 10.84 -18.18 5.27
C PRO A 5 9.45 -17.57 5.36
N ALA A 6 8.87 -17.60 6.54
CA ALA A 6 7.60 -16.93 6.78
C ALA A 6 7.80 -15.43 6.71
N ALA A 7 6.78 -14.73 6.24
CA ALA A 7 6.81 -13.27 6.23
C ALA A 7 6.63 -12.74 7.66
N ALA A 8 7.27 -11.63 7.96
CA ALA A 8 7.18 -10.98 9.26
C ALA A 8 6.97 -9.48 9.03
N LEU A 9 6.47 -8.79 10.04
CA LEU A 9 6.27 -7.34 9.99
C LEU A 9 7.14 -6.66 11.03
N ARG A 10 7.61 -5.47 10.68
CA ARG A 10 8.33 -4.62 11.63
C ARG A 10 8.13 -3.15 11.27
N PRO A 11 8.34 -2.23 12.23
CA PRO A 11 8.33 -0.81 11.89
C PRO A 11 9.44 -0.47 10.91
N MET A 12 9.21 0.55 10.08
CA MET A 12 10.23 1.04 9.16
C MET A 12 11.40 1.64 9.93
N LEU A 13 12.61 1.44 9.41
CA LEU A 13 13.83 2.09 9.86
C LEU A 13 14.28 3.07 8.76
N PRO A 14 14.97 4.17 9.13
CA PRO A 14 15.40 5.15 8.12
C PRO A 14 16.19 4.54 6.96
N GLY A 15 16.99 3.52 7.24
CA GLY A 15 17.78 2.85 6.21
C GLY A 15 16.98 2.02 5.23
N ASP A 16 15.69 1.83 5.46
CA ASP A 16 14.83 1.05 4.55
C ASP A 16 14.42 1.85 3.30
N VAL A 17 14.48 3.18 3.36
CA VAL A 17 13.89 4.02 2.30
C VAL A 17 14.33 3.65 0.89
N PRO A 18 15.63 3.42 0.61
CA PRO A 18 16.01 3.05 -0.76
C PRO A 18 15.36 1.77 -1.25
N VAL A 19 15.25 0.74 -0.39
CA VAL A 19 14.64 -0.52 -0.82
C VAL A 19 13.13 -0.37 -0.96
N LEU A 20 12.49 0.45 -0.12
CA LEU A 20 11.05 0.68 -0.25
C LEU A 20 10.74 1.44 -1.54
N ALA A 21 11.57 2.42 -1.91
CA ALA A 21 11.42 3.11 -3.18
C ALA A 21 11.54 2.12 -4.35
N ALA A 22 12.52 1.23 -4.28
CA ALA A 22 12.71 0.22 -5.32
C ALA A 22 11.53 -0.74 -5.43
N ILE A 23 10.95 -1.13 -4.29
CA ILE A 23 9.75 -1.99 -4.27
C ILE A 23 8.59 -1.29 -4.96
N ALA A 24 8.37 -0.01 -4.66
CA ALA A 24 7.29 0.75 -5.28
C ALA A 24 7.48 0.85 -6.79
N VAL A 25 8.69 1.18 -7.24
CA VAL A 25 9.00 1.28 -8.66
C VAL A 25 8.79 -0.06 -9.37
N ALA A 26 9.28 -1.15 -8.79
CA ALA A 26 9.12 -2.48 -9.38
C ALA A 26 7.65 -2.87 -9.47
N ALA A 27 6.87 -2.61 -8.41
CA ALA A 27 5.44 -2.93 -8.40
C ALA A 27 4.70 -2.15 -9.47
N ILE A 28 4.96 -0.85 -9.58
CA ILE A 28 4.30 -0.01 -10.58
C ILE A 28 4.65 -0.51 -11.99
N THR A 29 5.93 -0.72 -12.24
CA THR A 29 6.41 -1.08 -13.58
C THR A 29 5.92 -2.45 -14.02
N GLU A 30 5.89 -3.42 -13.12
CA GLU A 30 5.61 -4.80 -13.49
C GLU A 30 4.17 -5.24 -13.29
N LEU A 31 3.40 -4.58 -12.42
CA LEU A 31 2.07 -5.05 -12.06
C LEU A 31 0.91 -4.22 -12.61
N THR A 32 1.17 -3.01 -13.12
CA THR A 32 0.08 -2.09 -13.48
C THR A 32 -0.16 -1.91 -14.97
N GLY A 33 0.56 -2.67 -15.80
CA GLY A 33 0.52 -2.46 -17.26
C GLY A 33 -0.81 -2.76 -17.94
N GLU A 34 -1.71 -3.49 -17.28
CA GLU A 34 -3.03 -3.75 -17.85
C GLU A 34 -3.98 -2.57 -17.63
N ASP A 35 -3.67 -1.72 -16.67
CA ASP A 35 -4.57 -0.63 -16.28
C ASP A 35 -4.03 0.75 -16.64
N TYR A 36 -2.72 0.88 -16.83
CA TYR A 36 -2.05 2.13 -17.14
C TYR A 36 -1.07 1.95 -18.28
N ASP A 37 -0.96 2.97 -19.14
CA ASP A 37 0.01 2.90 -20.24
C ASP A 37 1.43 3.17 -19.74
N GLU A 38 2.40 2.98 -20.64
CA GLU A 38 3.80 3.08 -20.29
C GLU A 38 4.18 4.47 -19.77
N ASP A 39 3.66 5.53 -20.40
CA ASP A 39 3.93 6.89 -19.97
C ASP A 39 3.37 7.17 -18.58
N GLN A 40 2.18 6.65 -18.30
CA GLN A 40 1.57 6.79 -16.98
C GLN A 40 2.37 6.04 -15.92
N GLN A 41 2.82 4.83 -16.24
CA GLN A 41 3.65 4.05 -15.33
C GLN A 41 4.97 4.74 -15.03
N GLU A 42 5.63 5.29 -16.05
CA GLU A 42 6.89 6.01 -15.87
C GLU A 42 6.72 7.23 -14.99
N ALA A 43 5.68 8.02 -15.23
CA ALA A 43 5.42 9.22 -14.45
C ALA A 43 5.13 8.87 -12.99
N TRP A 44 4.37 7.81 -12.77
CA TRP A 44 4.03 7.34 -11.42
C TRP A 44 5.29 6.84 -10.71
N ALA A 45 6.08 5.98 -11.37
CA ALA A 45 7.31 5.44 -10.79
C ALA A 45 8.32 6.55 -10.47
N ALA A 46 8.41 7.58 -11.31
CA ALA A 46 9.33 8.70 -11.09
C ALA A 46 9.00 9.47 -9.81
N SER A 47 7.78 9.38 -9.30
CA SER A 47 7.43 10.05 -8.04
C SER A 47 8.18 9.45 -6.84
N PHE A 48 8.85 8.32 -7.02
CA PHE A 48 9.67 7.69 -5.98
C PHE A 48 11.18 7.90 -6.18
N ASP A 49 11.57 8.72 -7.16
CA ASP A 49 12.98 8.96 -7.42
C ASP A 49 13.66 9.82 -6.35
N ASP A 50 12.92 10.71 -5.72
CA ASP A 50 13.45 11.57 -4.66
C ASP A 50 13.36 10.84 -3.33
N GLU A 51 14.43 10.12 -2.97
CA GLU A 51 14.44 9.33 -1.74
C GLU A 51 14.38 10.19 -0.48
N ALA A 52 14.91 11.40 -0.53
CA ALA A 52 14.83 12.30 0.63
C ALA A 52 13.39 12.72 0.88
N ALA A 53 12.65 13.03 -0.18
CA ALA A 53 11.23 13.38 -0.04
C ALA A 53 10.42 12.19 0.45
N LEU A 54 10.72 10.99 -0.05
CA LEU A 54 10.04 9.77 0.41
C LEU A 54 10.34 9.51 1.89
N ALA A 55 11.60 9.66 2.29
CA ALA A 55 11.99 9.47 3.69
C ALA A 55 11.20 10.39 4.60
N GLU A 56 11.08 11.66 4.22
CA GLU A 56 10.33 12.64 4.99
C GLU A 56 8.85 12.29 5.08
N ARG A 57 8.26 11.86 3.97
CA ARG A 57 6.87 11.43 3.92
C ARG A 57 6.62 10.23 4.83
N LEU A 58 7.45 9.19 4.70
CA LEU A 58 7.27 7.97 5.49
C LEU A 58 7.53 8.20 6.97
N ALA A 59 8.42 9.12 7.33
CA ALA A 59 8.70 9.43 8.73
C ALA A 59 7.48 10.06 9.43
N ARG A 60 6.60 10.69 8.67
CA ARG A 60 5.37 11.29 9.21
C ARG A 60 4.19 10.32 9.20
N ARG A 61 4.42 9.09 8.80
CA ARG A 61 3.38 8.04 8.72
C ARG A 61 3.68 6.94 9.71
N LEU A 62 2.68 6.14 9.99
CA LEU A 62 2.92 4.85 10.62
C LEU A 62 3.25 3.89 9.48
N THR A 63 4.52 3.53 9.35
CA THR A 63 4.99 2.71 8.24
C THR A 63 5.47 1.37 8.73
N LEU A 64 4.87 0.30 8.19
CA LEU A 64 5.24 -1.08 8.50
C LEU A 64 5.89 -1.71 7.28
N VAL A 65 6.93 -2.50 7.54
CA VAL A 65 7.67 -3.20 6.49
C VAL A 65 7.44 -4.70 6.65
N ALA A 66 7.07 -5.34 5.56
CA ALA A 66 6.99 -6.80 5.52
C ALA A 66 8.34 -7.33 5.06
N THR A 67 8.85 -8.34 5.79
CA THR A 67 10.12 -8.96 5.44
C THR A 67 9.93 -10.45 5.22
N ARG A 68 10.84 -11.03 4.45
CA ARG A 68 10.92 -12.48 4.27
C ARG A 68 12.39 -12.83 4.28
N GLY A 69 12.80 -13.67 5.24
CA GLY A 69 14.21 -13.97 5.40
C GLY A 69 15.07 -12.76 5.72
N GLY A 70 14.49 -11.74 6.35
CA GLY A 70 15.18 -10.49 6.68
C GLY A 70 15.16 -9.43 5.59
N ASP A 71 14.73 -9.76 4.38
CA ASP A 71 14.69 -8.82 3.27
C ASP A 71 13.32 -8.17 3.18
N ALA A 72 13.29 -6.85 2.95
CA ALA A 72 12.03 -6.14 2.78
C ALA A 72 11.37 -6.59 1.46
N VAL A 73 10.08 -6.93 1.53
CA VAL A 73 9.32 -7.38 0.36
C VAL A 73 8.03 -6.58 0.14
N GLY A 74 7.69 -5.70 1.06
CA GLY A 74 6.51 -4.85 0.92
C GLY A 74 6.43 -3.86 2.06
N PHE A 75 5.55 -2.87 1.92
CA PHE A 75 5.34 -1.91 3.00
C PHE A 75 3.96 -1.25 2.88
N ILE A 76 3.50 -0.73 4.01
CA ILE A 76 2.27 0.06 4.07
C ILE A 76 2.53 1.30 4.92
N ALA A 77 2.00 2.44 4.49
CA ALA A 77 2.10 3.69 5.23
C ALA A 77 0.69 4.18 5.54
N LEU A 78 0.42 4.40 6.83
CA LEU A 78 -0.87 4.87 7.32
C LEU A 78 -0.74 6.34 7.71
N ALA A 79 -1.55 7.21 7.11
CA ALA A 79 -1.52 8.65 7.34
C ALA A 79 -2.60 9.06 8.32
N ASP A 80 -2.21 9.81 9.36
CA ASP A 80 -3.14 10.45 10.32
C ASP A 80 -4.16 9.52 10.94
N ASN A 81 -3.84 8.25 11.02
CA ASN A 81 -4.74 7.20 11.52
C ASN A 81 -6.08 7.18 10.77
N ARG A 82 -6.11 7.62 9.52
CA ARG A 82 -7.33 7.79 8.74
C ARG A 82 -7.29 7.16 7.36
N GLU A 83 -6.10 7.08 6.73
CA GLU A 83 -6.03 6.57 5.37
C GLU A 83 -4.76 5.79 5.12
N ILE A 84 -4.89 4.83 4.22
CA ILE A 84 -3.73 4.11 3.70
C ILE A 84 -3.14 4.98 2.61
N ASP A 85 -1.96 5.54 2.88
CA ASP A 85 -1.27 6.45 1.96
C ASP A 85 -0.49 5.70 0.89
N LEU A 86 0.17 4.61 1.26
CA LEU A 86 0.95 3.79 0.34
C LEU A 86 0.83 2.32 0.73
N LEU A 87 0.75 1.46 -0.28
CA LEU A 87 0.81 0.01 -0.11
C LEU A 87 1.46 -0.57 -1.37
N TYR A 88 2.64 -1.14 -1.21
CA TYR A 88 3.35 -1.77 -2.33
C TYR A 88 3.95 -3.10 -1.89
N VAL A 89 3.91 -4.08 -2.78
CA VAL A 89 4.47 -5.41 -2.57
C VAL A 89 5.35 -5.73 -3.77
N HIS A 90 6.54 -6.27 -3.51
CA HIS A 90 7.45 -6.61 -4.59
C HIS A 90 6.82 -7.65 -5.52
N PRO A 91 6.95 -7.47 -6.86
CA PRO A 91 6.33 -8.40 -7.81
C PRO A 91 6.68 -9.86 -7.60
N GLU A 92 7.90 -10.15 -7.13
CA GLU A 92 8.33 -11.54 -6.91
C GLU A 92 7.49 -12.28 -5.88
N VAL A 93 6.85 -11.56 -4.96
CA VAL A 93 5.99 -12.18 -3.94
C VAL A 93 4.53 -11.78 -4.10
N ALA A 94 4.16 -11.23 -5.25
CA ALA A 94 2.78 -10.87 -5.52
C ALA A 94 1.90 -12.12 -5.47
N GLY A 95 0.70 -11.97 -4.92
CA GLY A 95 -0.23 -13.09 -4.80
C GLY A 95 0.04 -14.03 -3.64
N GLU A 96 1.01 -13.71 -2.79
CA GLU A 96 1.37 -14.58 -1.66
C GLU A 96 0.83 -14.10 -0.31
N GLY A 97 -0.07 -13.13 -0.33
CA GLY A 97 -0.73 -12.67 0.90
C GLY A 97 -0.03 -11.57 1.67
N ILE A 98 1.07 -11.02 1.14
CA ILE A 98 1.83 -9.96 1.82
C ILE A 98 0.98 -8.69 1.96
N GLY A 99 0.26 -8.30 0.89
CA GLY A 99 -0.60 -7.13 0.94
C GLY A 99 -1.70 -7.26 1.98
N ALA A 100 -2.30 -8.44 2.06
CA ALA A 100 -3.35 -8.72 3.05
C ALA A 100 -2.79 -8.64 4.47
N MET A 101 -1.60 -9.18 4.68
CA MET A 101 -0.96 -9.14 5.99
C MET A 101 -0.67 -7.70 6.44
N LEU A 102 -0.17 -6.87 5.52
CA LEU A 102 0.11 -5.47 5.79
C LEU A 102 -1.18 -4.70 6.11
N CYS A 103 -2.23 -4.93 5.33
CA CYS A 103 -3.52 -4.27 5.57
C CYS A 103 -4.14 -4.71 6.90
N ASP A 104 -4.08 -6.00 7.23
CA ASP A 104 -4.60 -6.48 8.51
C ASP A 104 -3.93 -5.77 9.68
N ALA A 105 -2.61 -5.64 9.63
CA ALA A 105 -1.86 -4.98 10.68
C ALA A 105 -2.22 -3.50 10.78
N ALA A 106 -2.29 -2.81 9.64
CA ALA A 106 -2.63 -1.39 9.62
C ALA A 106 -4.04 -1.15 10.15
N GLU A 107 -5.00 -2.00 9.78
CA GLU A 107 -6.38 -1.89 10.25
C GLU A 107 -6.47 -2.09 11.76
N ARG A 108 -5.76 -3.09 12.29
CA ARG A 108 -5.74 -3.35 13.73
C ARG A 108 -5.13 -2.19 14.51
N LEU A 109 -4.03 -1.66 14.01
CA LEU A 109 -3.37 -0.52 14.65
C LEU A 109 -4.22 0.72 14.60
N ALA A 110 -4.84 1.01 13.45
CA ALA A 110 -5.71 2.16 13.31
C ALA A 110 -6.89 2.07 14.28
N LYS A 111 -7.53 0.90 14.35
CA LYS A 111 -8.66 0.68 15.24
C LYS A 111 -8.24 0.82 16.71
N ALA A 112 -7.10 0.24 17.08
CA ALA A 112 -6.59 0.33 18.43
C ALA A 112 -6.28 1.78 18.84
N ARG A 113 -5.99 2.63 17.86
CA ARG A 113 -5.71 4.05 18.08
C ARG A 113 -6.96 4.93 17.90
N GLY A 114 -8.13 4.31 17.85
CA GLY A 114 -9.40 5.04 17.85
C GLY A 114 -10.00 5.32 16.49
N ALA A 115 -9.42 4.83 15.40
CA ALA A 115 -9.99 5.05 14.08
C ALA A 115 -11.31 4.27 13.94
N LYS A 116 -12.31 4.91 13.39
CA LYS A 116 -13.60 4.27 13.13
C LYS A 116 -13.68 3.74 11.71
N SER A 117 -12.88 4.30 10.83
CA SER A 117 -12.84 3.91 9.42
C SER A 117 -11.48 4.21 8.85
N LEU A 118 -11.17 3.58 7.71
CA LEU A 118 -9.98 3.90 6.91
C LEU A 118 -10.41 4.17 5.49
N ALA A 119 -9.73 5.11 4.86
CA ALA A 119 -9.91 5.41 3.44
C ALA A 119 -8.66 5.01 2.68
N VAL A 120 -8.80 4.80 1.39
CA VAL A 120 -7.68 4.56 0.49
C VAL A 120 -8.04 5.10 -0.89
N ASP A 121 -7.07 5.74 -1.55
CA ASP A 121 -7.20 6.09 -2.96
C ASP A 121 -6.48 4.99 -3.73
N ALA A 122 -7.24 4.01 -4.19
CA ALA A 122 -6.67 2.81 -4.80
C ALA A 122 -6.52 2.98 -6.31
N SER A 123 -5.37 2.54 -6.84
CA SER A 123 -5.18 2.45 -8.28
C SER A 123 -6.19 1.47 -8.86
N ASP A 124 -6.38 1.54 -10.17
CA ASP A 124 -7.25 0.59 -10.85
C ASP A 124 -6.75 -0.84 -10.68
N THR A 125 -5.44 -1.00 -10.59
CA THR A 125 -4.83 -2.32 -10.36
C THR A 125 -5.16 -2.88 -8.97
N ALA A 126 -5.21 -2.01 -7.95
CA ALA A 126 -5.46 -2.42 -6.57
C ALA A 126 -6.94 -2.43 -6.18
N LEU A 127 -7.81 -1.89 -7.02
CA LEU A 127 -9.23 -1.73 -6.68
C LEU A 127 -9.88 -3.02 -6.22
N GLY A 128 -9.71 -4.10 -6.97
CA GLY A 128 -10.31 -5.39 -6.64
C GLY A 128 -9.80 -5.95 -5.32
N PHE A 129 -8.52 -5.74 -5.04
CA PHE A 129 -7.93 -6.18 -3.78
C PHE A 129 -8.64 -5.51 -2.58
N PHE A 130 -8.81 -4.19 -2.65
CA PHE A 130 -9.48 -3.48 -1.55
C PHE A 130 -10.97 -3.81 -1.45
N GLN A 131 -11.65 -3.98 -2.58
CA GLN A 131 -13.06 -4.37 -2.55
C GLN A 131 -13.24 -5.72 -1.86
N LYS A 132 -12.37 -6.69 -2.13
CA LYS A 132 -12.44 -8.00 -1.47
C LYS A 132 -12.21 -7.90 0.03
N ARG A 133 -11.51 -6.86 0.47
CA ARG A 133 -11.26 -6.65 1.90
C ARG A 133 -12.36 -5.85 2.59
N GLY A 134 -13.43 -5.52 1.87
CA GLY A 134 -14.55 -4.81 2.46
C GLY A 134 -14.51 -3.30 2.32
N TYR A 135 -13.58 -2.77 1.53
CA TYR A 135 -13.56 -1.35 1.22
C TYR A 135 -14.62 -1.06 0.16
N VAL A 136 -15.39 -0.01 0.38
CA VAL A 136 -16.52 0.36 -0.48
C VAL A 136 -16.15 1.58 -1.30
N PRO A 137 -16.25 1.52 -2.64
CA PRO A 137 -15.97 2.68 -3.48
C PRO A 137 -16.90 3.85 -3.19
N ARG A 138 -16.31 5.03 -3.11
CA ARG A 138 -17.05 6.27 -2.86
C ARG A 138 -17.09 7.18 -4.06
N HIS A 139 -15.93 7.42 -4.68
CA HIS A 139 -15.88 8.25 -5.88
C HIS A 139 -14.61 7.99 -6.69
N ARG A 140 -14.70 8.39 -7.96
CA ARG A 140 -13.61 8.25 -8.92
C ARG A 140 -12.82 9.53 -8.95
N ASN A 141 -11.49 9.42 -9.05
CA ASN A 141 -10.59 10.57 -9.13
C ASN A 141 -9.70 10.49 -10.36
N THR A 142 -9.24 11.66 -10.79
CA THR A 142 -8.18 11.76 -11.79
C THR A 142 -7.10 12.62 -11.17
N VAL A 143 -5.90 12.07 -11.02
CA VAL A 143 -4.83 12.74 -10.29
C VAL A 143 -3.62 12.96 -11.18
N PRO A 144 -2.92 14.10 -11.02
CA PRO A 144 -1.72 14.36 -11.82
C PRO A 144 -0.51 13.64 -11.23
N ARG A 145 0.32 13.10 -12.13
CA ARG A 145 1.60 12.50 -11.78
C ARG A 145 2.57 12.79 -12.90
N GLY A 146 3.58 13.64 -12.64
CA GLY A 146 4.63 13.91 -13.62
C GLY A 146 4.13 14.34 -15.00
N GLY A 147 3.11 15.17 -15.05
CA GLY A 147 2.55 15.63 -16.32
C GLY A 147 1.52 14.68 -16.93
N MET A 148 1.30 13.52 -16.32
CA MET A 148 0.28 12.57 -16.77
C MET A 148 -0.91 12.58 -15.82
N TRP A 149 -2.07 12.14 -16.30
CA TRP A 149 -3.26 11.98 -15.48
C TRP A 149 -3.53 10.51 -15.26
N LEU A 150 -3.69 10.12 -13.99
CA LEU A 150 -4.00 8.74 -13.64
C LEU A 150 -5.35 8.68 -12.93
N GLY A 151 -6.15 7.68 -13.28
CA GLY A 151 -7.41 7.44 -12.59
C GLY A 151 -7.18 6.59 -11.35
N ASN A 152 -7.90 6.89 -10.30
CA ASN A 152 -7.97 6.00 -9.13
C ASN A 152 -9.35 6.13 -8.50
N THR A 153 -9.60 5.35 -7.45
CA THR A 153 -10.90 5.33 -6.78
C THR A 153 -10.68 5.48 -5.28
N THR A 154 -11.46 6.36 -4.65
CA THR A 154 -11.46 6.46 -3.20
C THR A 154 -12.43 5.44 -2.63
N LEU A 155 -11.95 4.60 -1.70
CA LEU A 155 -12.78 3.62 -1.01
C LEU A 155 -12.66 3.84 0.50
N GLU A 156 -13.66 3.35 1.22
CA GLU A 156 -13.66 3.40 2.68
C GLU A 156 -14.10 2.09 3.29
N LYS A 157 -13.53 1.76 4.45
CA LYS A 157 -13.91 0.58 5.21
C LYS A 157 -14.25 1.00 6.64
N ASN A 158 -15.39 0.56 7.14
CA ASN A 158 -15.80 0.78 8.53
C ASN A 158 -15.09 -0.25 9.41
N LEU A 159 -14.29 0.21 10.35
CA LEU A 159 -13.54 -0.66 11.24
C LEU A 159 -14.33 -1.06 12.49
N GLU A 160 -15.32 -0.28 12.85
CA GLU A 160 -16.09 -0.56 14.06
C GLU A 160 -16.91 -1.83 13.94
N GLU A 161 -17.42 -2.09 12.75
CA GLU A 161 -18.26 -3.25 12.52
C GLU A 161 -17.47 -4.50 12.23
N GLY A 162 -16.21 -4.34 12.00
CA GLY A 162 -15.40 -5.44 11.54
C GLY A 162 -15.41 -6.61 12.46
N GLY A 163 -15.57 -6.38 13.72
CA GLY A 163 -15.53 -7.47 14.62
C GLY A 163 -16.88 -7.94 14.99
N GLY A 164 -17.85 -7.20 14.61
CA GLY A 164 -19.03 -7.47 15.22
C GLY A 164 -19.92 -8.33 14.58
N THR A 165 -19.80 -8.64 13.76
CA THR A 165 -20.66 -9.13 13.28
C THR A 165 -21.21 -10.11 13.32
N VAL A 166 -21.62 -10.41 13.54
CA VAL A 166 -22.07 -11.25 13.64
C VAL A 166 -23.12 -11.49 13.78
N HIS A 167 -23.62 -11.77 13.71
CA HIS A 167 -24.78 -12.02 13.91
C HIS A 167 -25.39 -12.88 13.18
#